data_964c6b3b589a1b3b247bc298f634cb75
#
_entry.id   964c6b3b589a1b3b247bc298f634cb75
#
_cell.length_a   1.000
_cell.length_b   1.000
_cell.length_c   1.000
_cell.angle_alpha   90.00
_cell.angle_beta   90.00
_cell.angle_gamma   90.00
#
_symmetry.space_group_name_H-M   'P 1'
#
loop_
_entity.id
_entity.type
_entity.pdbx_description
1 polymer ?
#
loop_
_entity_poly.entity_id
_entity_poly.type
_entity_poly.pdbx_seq_one_letter_code
_entity_poly.pdbx_strand_id
1 'polypeptide(L)'
;YDRLTGYFRARALTLAARGIEGLVRNNGRMRLLVGCTLNPPEVEAIAKGAECRAQVTAHLLANPLKPGNQREVEALELLAWMVANQILEVQVAVPCDEHRRPMPAQGIFHEKAGIIEDKTGDRLAFNGSLNETEAGWTQNWESLNIFRSWLGDDPRVAAEETNFAKLWSGESRHVITMPVPDALRDDLLRFL
;
A
#
# COMPACT_ATOMS: atom_id res chain seq x y z
N TYR A 1 -1.48 -7.03 9.92
CA TYR A 1 -2.16 -6.97 8.62
C TYR A 1 -1.20 -6.44 7.56
N ASP A 2 -0.94 -7.23 6.55
CA ASP A 2 -0.12 -6.88 5.39
C ASP A 2 -1.01 -6.62 4.19
N ARG A 3 -0.76 -5.54 3.44
CA ARG A 3 -1.59 -5.13 2.31
C ARG A 3 -0.77 -4.69 1.11
N LEU A 4 -1.06 -5.27 -0.05
CA LEU A 4 -0.63 -4.82 -1.37
C LEU A 4 -1.81 -4.17 -2.09
N THR A 5 -1.63 -2.98 -2.66
CA THR A 5 -2.67 -2.31 -3.43
C THR A 5 -2.08 -1.47 -4.56
N GLY A 6 -2.70 -1.52 -5.73
CA GLY A 6 -2.30 -0.65 -6.84
C GLY A 6 -2.65 0.81 -6.59
N TYR A 7 -3.77 1.05 -5.92
CA TYR A 7 -4.26 2.38 -5.57
C TYR A 7 -4.75 2.41 -4.13
N PHE A 8 -4.41 3.49 -3.43
CA PHE A 8 -4.83 3.76 -2.06
C PHE A 8 -5.50 5.13 -1.96
N ARG A 9 -6.59 5.18 -1.22
CA ARG A 9 -7.26 6.42 -0.82
C ARG A 9 -7.54 6.36 0.68
N ALA A 10 -7.13 7.39 1.41
CA ALA A 10 -7.30 7.45 2.87
C ALA A 10 -8.75 7.19 3.31
N ARG A 11 -9.73 7.62 2.54
CA ARG A 11 -11.16 7.38 2.78
C ARG A 11 -11.54 5.89 2.90
N ALA A 12 -10.78 4.97 2.31
CA ALA A 12 -11.02 3.54 2.50
C ALA A 12 -10.85 3.11 3.97
N LEU A 13 -9.98 3.79 4.72
CA LEU A 13 -9.78 3.51 6.15
C LEU A 13 -11.03 3.80 6.98
N THR A 14 -11.83 4.81 6.63
CA THR A 14 -13.08 5.10 7.34
C THR A 14 -14.13 4.01 7.12
N LEU A 15 -14.14 3.37 5.95
CA LEU A 15 -15.00 2.21 5.67
C LEU A 15 -14.55 0.98 6.47
N ALA A 16 -13.24 0.83 6.64
CA ALA A 16 -12.63 -0.24 7.43
C ALA A 16 -12.51 0.08 8.93
N ALA A 17 -13.10 1.18 9.42
CA ALA A 17 -12.88 1.72 10.77
C ALA A 17 -13.04 0.68 11.89
N ARG A 18 -14.05 -0.20 11.82
CA ARG A 18 -14.24 -1.28 12.81
C ARG A 18 -13.10 -2.30 12.79
N GLY A 19 -12.59 -2.64 11.61
CA GLY A 19 -11.44 -3.53 11.46
C GLY A 19 -10.16 -2.88 12.02
N ILE A 20 -9.96 -1.60 11.76
CA ILE A 20 -8.84 -0.82 12.30
C ILE A 20 -8.95 -0.71 13.83
N GLU A 21 -10.11 -0.44 14.36
CA GLU A 21 -10.35 -0.44 15.81
C GLU A 21 -9.99 -1.81 16.44
N GLY A 22 -10.40 -2.90 15.80
CA GLY A 22 -10.03 -4.26 16.20
C GLY A 22 -8.52 -4.49 16.16
N LEU A 23 -7.84 -4.04 15.09
CA LEU A 23 -6.38 -4.11 14.97
C LEU A 23 -5.69 -3.38 16.13
N VAL A 24 -6.08 -2.13 16.39
CA VAL A 24 -5.51 -1.29 17.47
C VAL A 24 -5.75 -1.91 18.86
N ARG A 25 -6.98 -2.33 19.17
CA ARG A 25 -7.32 -2.99 20.45
C ARG A 25 -6.52 -4.26 20.69
N ASN A 26 -6.13 -4.93 19.63
CA ASN A 26 -5.30 -6.14 19.70
C ASN A 26 -3.79 -5.87 19.64
N ASN A 27 -3.34 -4.60 19.74
CA ASN A 27 -1.96 -4.18 19.57
C ASN A 27 -1.37 -4.65 18.22
N GLY A 28 -2.21 -4.75 17.21
CA GLY A 28 -1.83 -5.15 15.86
C GLY A 28 -1.12 -4.02 15.12
N ARG A 29 -0.45 -4.40 14.04
CA ARG A 29 0.23 -3.47 13.13
C ARG A 29 -0.21 -3.73 11.71
N MET A 30 -0.07 -2.72 10.85
CA MET A 30 -0.36 -2.80 9.44
C MET A 30 0.86 -2.38 8.63
N ARG A 31 1.18 -3.15 7.59
CA ARG A 31 2.15 -2.77 6.55
C ARG A 31 1.40 -2.62 5.23
N LEU A 32 1.58 -1.49 4.59
CA LEU A 32 0.90 -1.13 3.36
C LEU A 32 1.92 -0.84 2.25
N LEU A 33 1.87 -1.61 1.18
CA LEU A 33 2.63 -1.35 -0.04
C LEU A 33 1.70 -0.81 -1.11
N VAL A 34 1.96 0.43 -1.55
CA VAL A 34 1.13 1.16 -2.52
C VAL A 34 1.86 1.34 -3.84
N GLY A 35 1.17 1.04 -4.94
CA GLY A 35 1.70 1.32 -6.28
C GLY A 35 1.91 2.81 -6.53
N CYS A 36 3.06 3.14 -7.12
CA CYS A 36 3.36 4.46 -7.67
C CYS A 36 3.70 4.33 -9.15
N THR A 37 2.99 5.08 -9.98
CA THR A 37 3.21 5.09 -11.42
C THR A 37 3.85 6.40 -11.83
N LEU A 38 5.11 6.34 -12.25
CA LEU A 38 5.84 7.49 -12.77
C LEU A 38 5.42 7.81 -14.21
N ASN A 39 5.38 9.09 -14.55
CA ASN A 39 5.11 9.53 -15.92
C ASN A 39 6.37 9.43 -16.82
N PRO A 40 6.24 9.42 -18.15
CA PRO A 40 7.39 9.28 -19.04
C PRO A 40 8.53 10.27 -18.82
N PRO A 41 8.31 11.58 -18.61
CA PRO A 41 9.39 12.52 -18.28
C PRO A 41 10.17 12.18 -17.00
N GLU A 42 9.51 11.68 -15.96
CA GLU A 42 10.15 11.27 -14.70
C GLU A 42 11.04 10.04 -14.91
N VAL A 43 10.56 9.06 -15.67
CA VAL A 43 11.35 7.88 -16.04
C VAL A 43 12.56 8.27 -16.91
N GLU A 44 12.39 9.20 -17.85
CA GLU A 44 13.48 9.70 -18.68
C GLU A 44 14.53 10.45 -17.84
N ALA A 45 14.10 11.24 -16.85
CA ALA A 45 15.01 11.93 -15.92
C ALA A 45 15.86 10.93 -15.14
N ILE A 46 15.27 9.83 -14.66
CA ILE A 46 15.99 8.75 -13.96
C ILE A 46 16.99 8.07 -14.92
N ALA A 47 16.58 7.80 -16.15
CA ALA A 47 17.47 7.23 -17.16
C ALA A 47 18.67 8.13 -17.48
N LYS A 48 18.53 9.45 -17.32
CA LYS A 48 19.59 10.45 -17.45
C LYS A 48 20.40 10.69 -16.17
N GLY A 49 20.19 9.89 -15.13
CA GLY A 49 20.97 9.91 -13.89
C GLY A 49 20.34 10.64 -12.71
N ALA A 50 19.07 11.07 -12.81
CA ALA A 50 18.35 11.56 -11.64
C ALA A 50 18.06 10.41 -10.67
N GLU A 51 18.11 10.70 -9.37
CA GLU A 51 17.85 9.71 -8.33
C GLU A 51 16.36 9.30 -8.35
N CYS A 52 16.08 7.98 -8.41
CA CYS A 52 14.72 7.45 -8.46
C CYS A 52 13.87 7.92 -7.27
N ARG A 53 14.42 7.92 -6.05
CA ARG A 53 13.73 8.39 -4.84
C ARG A 53 13.33 9.87 -4.96
N ALA A 54 14.18 10.72 -5.51
CA ALA A 54 13.88 12.14 -5.71
C ALA A 54 12.72 12.34 -6.70
N GLN A 55 12.67 11.57 -7.79
CA GLN A 55 11.58 11.63 -8.76
C GLN A 55 10.25 11.12 -8.17
N VAL A 56 10.28 10.02 -7.42
CA VAL A 56 9.12 9.51 -6.68
C VAL A 56 8.62 10.56 -5.69
N THR A 57 9.52 11.19 -4.94
CA THR A 57 9.16 12.27 -3.99
C THR A 57 8.48 13.43 -4.71
N ALA A 58 9.05 13.92 -5.81
CA ALA A 58 8.48 15.02 -6.59
C ALA A 58 7.09 14.67 -7.16
N HIS A 59 6.94 13.43 -7.68
CA HIS A 59 5.66 12.93 -8.20
C HIS A 59 4.57 12.93 -7.10
N LEU A 60 4.88 12.41 -5.93
CA LEU A 60 3.93 12.32 -4.82
C LEU A 60 3.57 13.71 -4.26
N LEU A 61 4.53 14.62 -4.13
CA LEU A 61 4.30 16.00 -3.67
C LEU A 61 3.54 16.86 -4.70
N ALA A 62 3.61 16.52 -5.97
CA ALA A 62 2.79 17.20 -6.99
C ALA A 62 1.28 16.93 -6.83
N ASN A 63 0.93 15.87 -6.09
CA ASN A 63 -0.44 15.49 -5.78
C ASN A 63 -0.68 15.53 -4.26
N PRO A 64 -0.67 16.72 -3.62
CA PRO A 64 -0.77 16.83 -2.17
C PRO A 64 -2.11 16.31 -1.63
N LEU A 65 -2.08 15.86 -0.38
CA LEU A 65 -3.27 15.42 0.35
C LEU A 65 -4.19 16.62 0.62
N LYS A 66 -5.17 16.84 -0.26
CA LYS A 66 -6.17 17.92 -0.11
C LYS A 66 -7.53 17.28 0.13
N PRO A 67 -8.03 17.26 1.38
CA PRO A 67 -9.36 16.76 1.67
C PRO A 67 -10.41 17.71 1.06
N GLY A 68 -11.37 17.14 0.34
CA GLY A 68 -12.48 17.87 -0.26
C GLY A 68 -13.73 17.98 0.64
N ASN A 69 -13.76 17.22 1.74
CA ASN A 69 -14.88 17.18 2.69
C ASN A 69 -14.44 16.66 4.07
N GLN A 70 -15.34 16.79 5.06
CA GLN A 70 -15.06 16.42 6.44
C GLN A 70 -14.66 14.95 6.62
N ARG A 71 -15.26 14.01 5.89
CA ARG A 71 -14.94 12.58 5.99
C ARG A 71 -13.51 12.28 5.49
N GLU A 72 -13.03 13.03 4.51
CA GLU A 72 -11.66 12.91 4.04
C GLU A 72 -10.66 13.50 5.06
N VAL A 73 -11.04 14.57 5.77
CA VAL A 73 -10.26 15.08 6.90
C VAL A 73 -10.10 14.00 7.97
N GLU A 74 -11.22 13.42 8.45
CA GLU A 74 -11.23 12.34 9.45
C GLU A 74 -10.40 11.11 8.99
N ALA A 75 -10.44 10.79 7.72
CA ALA A 75 -9.63 9.70 7.16
C ALA A 75 -8.14 10.02 7.19
N LEU A 76 -7.74 11.26 6.91
CA LEU A 76 -6.35 11.69 6.98
C LEU A 76 -5.86 11.81 8.42
N GLU A 77 -6.69 12.28 9.34
CA GLU A 77 -6.40 12.28 10.79
C GLU A 77 -6.13 10.86 11.30
N LEU A 78 -7.00 9.89 10.96
CA LEU A 78 -6.78 8.49 11.31
C LEU A 78 -5.48 7.93 10.71
N LEU A 79 -5.22 8.21 9.44
CA LEU A 79 -3.99 7.77 8.75
C LEU A 79 -2.75 8.38 9.42
N ALA A 80 -2.77 9.68 9.70
CA ALA A 80 -1.69 10.40 10.37
C ALA A 80 -1.43 9.81 11.76
N TRP A 81 -2.50 9.57 12.53
CA TRP A 81 -2.41 8.97 13.85
C TRP A 81 -1.80 7.56 13.81
N MET A 82 -2.23 6.71 12.88
CA MET A 82 -1.67 5.36 12.72
C MET A 82 -0.17 5.38 12.37
N VAL A 83 0.25 6.30 11.50
CA VAL A 83 1.67 6.46 11.13
C VAL A 83 2.49 7.01 12.30
N ALA A 84 2.00 8.03 13.00
CA ALA A 84 2.67 8.63 14.15
C ALA A 84 2.87 7.64 15.30
N ASN A 85 1.91 6.76 15.53
CA ASN A 85 1.95 5.74 16.57
C ASN A 85 2.59 4.41 16.12
N GLN A 86 3.20 4.37 14.93
CA GLN A 86 3.87 3.18 14.37
C GLN A 86 2.95 1.95 14.25
N ILE A 87 1.65 2.19 14.11
CA ILE A 87 0.65 1.15 13.85
C ILE A 87 0.62 0.83 12.34
N LEU A 88 0.87 1.84 11.51
CA LEU A 88 0.94 1.71 10.05
C LEU A 88 2.31 2.09 9.53
N GLU A 89 2.94 1.17 8.80
CA GLU A 89 4.09 1.44 7.95
C GLU A 89 3.65 1.45 6.48
N VAL A 90 4.11 2.43 5.72
CA VAL A 90 3.80 2.56 4.30
C VAL A 90 5.07 2.54 3.47
N GLN A 91 5.07 1.75 2.42
CA GLN A 91 6.09 1.77 1.39
C GLN A 91 5.45 1.98 0.01
N VAL A 92 6.27 2.45 -0.93
CA VAL A 92 5.87 2.71 -2.32
C VAL A 92 6.52 1.69 -3.23
N ALA A 93 5.73 1.13 -4.15
CA ALA A 93 6.15 0.17 -5.15
C ALA A 93 6.18 0.80 -6.54
N VAL A 94 7.34 0.80 -7.18
CA VAL A 94 7.57 1.32 -8.54
C VAL A 94 7.96 0.14 -9.43
N PRO A 95 7.17 -0.19 -10.48
CA PRO A 95 7.56 -1.22 -11.44
C PRO A 95 8.87 -0.88 -12.14
N CYS A 96 9.74 -1.87 -12.33
CA CYS A 96 11.01 -1.71 -13.00
C CYS A 96 11.34 -2.89 -13.92
N ASP A 97 12.28 -2.66 -14.86
CA ASP A 97 12.83 -3.70 -15.70
C ASP A 97 13.87 -4.58 -14.96
N GLU A 98 14.43 -5.55 -15.65
CA GLU A 98 15.47 -6.46 -15.11
C GLU A 98 16.76 -5.75 -14.66
N HIS A 99 16.99 -4.53 -15.14
CA HIS A 99 18.12 -3.68 -14.76
C HIS A 99 17.77 -2.69 -13.65
N ARG A 100 16.62 -2.87 -12.99
CA ARG A 100 16.11 -1.99 -11.92
C ARG A 100 15.84 -0.56 -12.40
N ARG A 101 15.53 -0.35 -13.69
CA ARG A 101 15.12 0.95 -14.21
C ARG A 101 13.60 1.05 -14.18
N PRO A 102 13.03 2.12 -13.59
CA PRO A 102 11.58 2.30 -13.55
C PRO A 102 10.97 2.19 -14.95
N MET A 103 9.84 1.51 -15.04
CA MET A 103 9.09 1.40 -16.30
C MET A 103 8.23 2.67 -16.50
N PRO A 104 8.11 3.16 -17.76
CA PRO A 104 7.16 4.24 -18.07
C PRO A 104 5.72 3.77 -17.82
N ALA A 105 4.79 4.72 -17.78
CA ALA A 105 3.37 4.57 -17.38
C ALA A 105 2.56 3.41 -18.02
N GLN A 106 3.15 2.63 -18.91
CA GLN A 106 2.55 1.41 -19.48
C GLN A 106 2.63 0.21 -18.54
N GLY A 107 3.51 0.25 -17.53
CA GLY A 107 3.62 -0.76 -16.47
C GLY A 107 3.19 -0.18 -15.13
N ILE A 108 2.10 -0.68 -14.55
CA ILE A 108 1.61 -0.27 -13.24
C ILE A 108 1.79 -1.40 -12.22
N PHE A 109 2.07 -1.05 -10.97
CA PHE A 109 1.91 -1.99 -9.87
C PHE A 109 0.41 -2.16 -9.61
N HIS A 110 -0.14 -3.33 -9.98
CA HIS A 110 -1.59 -3.55 -9.95
C HIS A 110 -2.00 -4.74 -9.08
N GLU A 111 -1.10 -5.21 -8.25
CA GLU A 111 -1.38 -6.29 -7.30
C GLU A 111 -2.29 -5.81 -6.16
N LYS A 112 -3.22 -6.66 -5.75
CA LYS A 112 -4.11 -6.44 -4.63
C LYS A 112 -4.21 -7.73 -3.84
N ALA A 113 -3.48 -7.78 -2.75
CA ALA A 113 -3.48 -8.91 -1.84
C ALA A 113 -3.46 -8.42 -0.39
N GLY A 114 -3.91 -9.22 0.53
CA GLY A 114 -3.81 -8.91 1.95
C GLY A 114 -3.66 -10.18 2.77
N ILE A 115 -2.94 -10.06 3.88
CA ILE A 115 -2.73 -11.13 4.84
C ILE A 115 -3.08 -10.59 6.22
N ILE A 116 -3.98 -11.25 6.91
CA ILE A 116 -4.37 -10.94 8.28
C ILE A 116 -3.96 -12.13 9.15
N GLU A 117 -3.23 -11.86 10.21
CA GLU A 117 -2.88 -12.85 11.22
C GLU A 117 -3.48 -12.40 12.56
N ASP A 118 -4.07 -13.30 13.29
CA ASP A 118 -4.59 -13.05 14.63
C ASP A 118 -3.61 -13.49 15.74
N LYS A 119 -3.99 -13.29 16.99
CA LYS A 119 -3.15 -13.63 18.15
C LYS A 119 -2.96 -15.12 18.36
N THR A 120 -3.81 -15.96 17.78
CA THR A 120 -3.74 -17.42 17.90
C THR A 120 -2.85 -18.04 16.83
N GLY A 121 -2.42 -17.22 15.86
CA GLY A 121 -1.63 -17.66 14.71
C GLY A 121 -2.49 -18.13 13.54
N ASP A 122 -3.80 -17.93 13.61
CA ASP A 122 -4.68 -18.15 12.47
C ASP A 122 -4.47 -17.04 11.43
N ARG A 123 -4.30 -17.46 10.15
CA ARG A 123 -3.97 -16.56 9.05
C ARG A 123 -5.01 -16.64 7.95
N LEU A 124 -5.42 -15.48 7.49
CA LEU A 124 -6.27 -15.32 6.32
C LEU A 124 -5.52 -14.53 5.28
N ALA A 125 -5.37 -15.09 4.07
CA ALA A 125 -4.88 -14.36 2.92
C ALA A 125 -6.00 -14.16 1.90
N PHE A 126 -5.92 -13.08 1.16
CA PHE A 126 -6.80 -12.83 0.03
C PHE A 126 -6.06 -12.13 -1.11
N ASN A 127 -6.49 -12.38 -2.34
CA ASN A 127 -6.06 -11.65 -3.52
C ASN A 127 -7.24 -11.44 -4.47
N GLY A 128 -7.11 -10.49 -5.39
CA GLY A 128 -8.16 -10.21 -6.36
C GLY A 128 -8.09 -8.83 -6.98
N SER A 129 -9.24 -8.26 -7.31
CA SER A 129 -9.32 -6.96 -7.99
C SER A 129 -9.44 -5.75 -7.05
N LEU A 130 -9.77 -5.96 -5.76
CA LEU A 130 -10.12 -4.93 -4.79
C LEU A 130 -8.96 -4.02 -4.40
N ASN A 131 -9.01 -2.76 -4.83
CA ASN A 131 -8.12 -1.70 -4.34
C ASN A 131 -8.63 -1.09 -3.02
N GLU A 132 -7.72 -0.47 -2.25
CA GLU A 132 -8.07 0.33 -1.07
C GLU A 132 -8.63 1.70 -1.48
N THR A 133 -9.82 1.68 -2.08
CA THR A 133 -10.57 2.85 -2.53
C THR A 133 -12.04 2.71 -2.15
N GLU A 134 -12.74 3.83 -1.96
CA GLU A 134 -14.18 3.78 -1.69
C GLU A 134 -14.96 3.08 -2.82
N ALA A 135 -14.63 3.37 -4.08
CA ALA A 135 -15.26 2.73 -5.21
C ALA A 135 -15.05 1.21 -5.23
N GLY A 136 -13.83 0.73 -4.89
CA GLY A 136 -13.55 -0.70 -4.75
C GLY A 136 -14.42 -1.36 -3.69
N TRP A 137 -14.62 -0.69 -2.54
CA TRP A 137 -15.37 -1.24 -1.42
C TRP A 137 -16.90 -1.17 -1.57
N THR A 138 -17.42 -0.22 -2.34
CA THR A 138 -18.86 0.10 -2.30
C THR A 138 -19.56 0.19 -3.65
N GLN A 139 -18.82 0.32 -4.75
CA GLN A 139 -19.41 0.64 -6.06
C GLN A 139 -19.02 -0.33 -7.17
N ASN A 140 -17.76 -0.78 -7.18
CA ASN A 140 -17.25 -1.66 -8.22
C ASN A 140 -17.75 -3.09 -8.03
N TRP A 141 -17.82 -3.82 -9.14
CA TRP A 141 -17.89 -5.28 -9.11
C TRP A 141 -16.47 -5.81 -8.90
N GLU A 142 -16.21 -6.38 -7.72
CA GLU A 142 -14.89 -6.88 -7.34
C GLU A 142 -14.91 -8.40 -7.11
N SER A 143 -13.79 -9.03 -7.33
CA SER A 143 -13.59 -10.46 -7.12
C SER A 143 -12.46 -10.71 -6.14
N LEU A 144 -12.67 -11.56 -5.15
CA LEU A 144 -11.67 -11.94 -4.16
C LEU A 144 -11.58 -13.46 -4.05
N ASN A 145 -10.35 -13.99 -4.07
CA ASN A 145 -10.03 -15.31 -3.57
C ASN A 145 -9.66 -15.18 -2.09
N ILE A 146 -10.18 -16.05 -1.24
CA ILE A 146 -9.91 -16.05 0.20
C ILE A 146 -9.34 -17.41 0.59
N PHE A 147 -8.21 -17.40 1.26
CA PHE A 147 -7.49 -18.58 1.76
C PHE A 147 -7.40 -18.51 3.29
N ARG A 148 -7.65 -19.62 3.95
CA ARG A 148 -7.72 -19.70 5.42
C ARG A 148 -6.84 -20.83 5.93
N SER A 149 -5.83 -20.51 6.75
CA SER A 149 -4.88 -21.51 7.27
C SER A 149 -5.58 -22.64 8.00
N TRP A 150 -6.59 -22.35 8.81
CA TRP A 150 -7.36 -23.33 9.59
C TRP A 150 -8.33 -24.20 8.78
N LEU A 151 -8.41 -24.01 7.47
CA LEU A 151 -9.21 -24.86 6.55
C LEU A 151 -8.37 -25.60 5.51
N GLY A 152 -7.05 -25.68 5.71
CA GLY A 152 -6.14 -26.43 4.85
C GLY A 152 -5.56 -25.62 3.68
N ASP A 153 -5.74 -24.30 3.66
CA ASP A 153 -5.17 -23.42 2.64
C ASP A 153 -3.75 -22.91 3.00
N ASP A 154 -3.09 -23.49 4.00
CA ASP A 154 -1.74 -23.07 4.46
C ASP A 154 -0.73 -22.83 3.33
N PRO A 155 -0.61 -23.71 2.30
CA PRO A 155 0.35 -23.47 1.22
C PRO A 155 0.07 -22.22 0.41
N ARG A 156 -1.21 -21.84 0.27
CA ARG A 156 -1.63 -20.63 -0.45
C ARG A 156 -1.41 -19.39 0.40
N VAL A 157 -1.73 -19.45 1.70
CA VAL A 157 -1.42 -18.38 2.65
C VAL A 157 0.08 -18.13 2.69
N ALA A 158 0.91 -19.17 2.81
CA ALA A 158 2.37 -19.06 2.80
C ALA A 158 2.93 -18.49 1.48
N ALA A 159 2.28 -18.76 0.35
CA ALA A 159 2.68 -18.18 -0.93
C ALA A 159 2.44 -16.65 -0.95
N GLU A 160 1.28 -16.17 -0.46
CA GLU A 160 0.99 -14.74 -0.35
C GLU A 160 1.94 -14.04 0.64
N GLU A 161 2.23 -14.66 1.79
CA GLU A 161 3.21 -14.16 2.76
C GLU A 161 4.62 -14.03 2.15
N THR A 162 5.04 -15.05 1.42
CA THR A 162 6.35 -15.05 0.74
C THR A 162 6.42 -13.95 -0.32
N ASN A 163 5.35 -13.76 -1.10
CA ASN A 163 5.28 -12.71 -2.10
C ASN A 163 5.34 -11.32 -1.45
N PHE A 164 4.53 -11.10 -0.42
CA PHE A 164 4.56 -9.84 0.34
C PHE A 164 5.95 -9.56 0.92
N ALA A 165 6.57 -10.55 1.57
CA ALA A 165 7.90 -10.41 2.18
C ALA A 165 8.97 -10.01 1.16
N LYS A 166 8.99 -10.65 -0.02
CA LYS A 166 9.93 -10.31 -1.11
C LYS A 166 9.73 -8.88 -1.65
N LEU A 167 8.48 -8.46 -1.78
CA LEU A 167 8.16 -7.11 -2.22
C LEU A 167 8.57 -6.10 -1.14
N TRP A 168 8.21 -6.36 0.11
CA TRP A 168 8.48 -5.48 1.25
C TRP A 168 9.98 -5.30 1.52
N SER A 169 10.77 -6.36 1.40
CA SER A 169 12.23 -6.32 1.57
C SER A 169 12.99 -5.74 0.36
N GLY A 170 12.29 -5.46 -0.74
CA GLY A 170 12.92 -4.97 -1.98
C GLY A 170 13.66 -6.05 -2.79
N GLU A 171 13.45 -7.34 -2.49
CA GLU A 171 14.08 -8.46 -3.18
C GLU A 171 13.45 -8.79 -4.54
N SER A 172 12.31 -8.17 -4.86
CA SER A 172 11.67 -8.34 -6.17
C SER A 172 12.56 -7.76 -7.28
N ARG A 173 12.74 -8.53 -8.35
CA ARG A 173 13.53 -8.07 -9.52
C ARG A 173 12.80 -7.03 -10.37
N HIS A 174 11.46 -7.01 -10.32
CA HIS A 174 10.62 -6.20 -11.19
C HIS A 174 9.87 -5.07 -10.46
N VAL A 175 10.16 -4.87 -9.18
CA VAL A 175 9.57 -3.81 -8.37
C VAL A 175 10.66 -3.19 -7.49
N ILE A 176 10.81 -1.88 -7.57
CA ILE A 176 11.58 -1.10 -6.62
C ILE A 176 10.64 -0.73 -5.48
N THR A 177 11.00 -1.11 -4.27
CA THR A 177 10.24 -0.76 -3.07
C THR A 177 11.06 0.20 -2.21
N MET A 178 10.43 1.24 -1.70
CA MET A 178 11.06 2.23 -0.85
C MET A 178 10.08 2.77 0.19
N PRO A 179 10.57 3.15 1.40
CA PRO A 179 9.75 3.86 2.37
C PRO A 179 9.16 5.14 1.78
N VAL A 180 7.98 5.54 2.25
CA VAL A 180 7.41 6.84 1.91
C VAL A 180 8.42 7.94 2.24
N PRO A 181 8.68 8.90 1.32
CA PRO A 181 9.59 10.00 1.57
C PRO A 181 9.19 10.82 2.81
N ASP A 182 10.17 11.28 3.58
CA ASP A 182 9.92 12.06 4.81
C ASP A 182 9.07 13.29 4.55
N ALA A 183 9.30 14.01 3.45
CA ALA A 183 8.50 15.17 3.07
C ALA A 183 7.00 14.86 2.91
N LEU A 184 6.64 13.67 2.39
CA LEU A 184 5.24 13.24 2.28
C LEU A 184 4.69 12.78 3.63
N ARG A 185 5.52 12.13 4.44
CA ARG A 185 5.17 11.76 5.80
C ARG A 185 4.89 13.01 6.63
N ASP A 186 5.72 14.03 6.54
CA ASP A 186 5.55 15.29 7.25
C ASP A 186 4.29 16.04 6.76
N ASP A 187 3.99 15.99 5.44
CA ASP A 187 2.75 16.54 4.87
C ASP A 187 1.50 15.81 5.42
N LEU A 188 1.60 14.51 5.68
CA LEU A 188 0.54 13.74 6.32
C LEU A 188 0.39 14.10 7.81
N LEU A 189 1.51 14.19 8.55
CA LEU A 189 1.50 14.42 10.00
C LEU A 189 0.90 15.77 10.41
N ARG A 190 0.76 16.73 9.49
CA ARG A 190 0.04 17.98 9.76
C ARG A 190 -1.47 17.80 10.04
N PHE A 191 -2.03 16.63 9.80
CA PHE A 191 -3.43 16.30 10.12
C PHE A 191 -3.59 15.72 11.54
N LEU A 192 -2.52 15.60 12.33
CA LEU A 192 -2.59 15.28 13.74
C LEU A 192 -3.11 16.47 14.54
#